data_91d11158626813311630c17dcf4d1391
#
_entry.id   91d11158626813311630c17dcf4d1391
#
_cell.length_a   1.000
_cell.length_b   1.000
_cell.length_c   1.000
_cell.angle_alpha   90.00
_cell.angle_beta   90.00
_cell.angle_gamma   90.00
#
_symmetry.space_group_name_H-M   'P 1'
#
loop_
_entity.id
_entity.type
_entity.pdbx_description
1 polymer ?
#
loop_
_entity_poly.entity_id
_entity_poly.type
_entity_poly.pdbx_seq_one_letter_code
_entity_poly.pdbx_strand_id
1 'polypeptide(L)'
;MKQTYCNPLDLGYRYQHMKEGPRVAGFREGADPTLVYFKGRYYLFVSMSAGFWYSEDLLDWNFHADPNLLIYDYAPDVRQVGNYLYFCASRKGRNCPILRTADPLTEPFTEVSAPFAFWDPDLFCDDDGRVYFYWGCSNVAPIYGVELDPDTMTPIGEKQKLIFGNETTLGYERPGNNGIVDREASVLYQSMKQFYDPKTGKLNLPPQMANIPGLSAESLTAMFNAIGKPYIEGAFMTKHGDTYYLQYACPGTQYNTYADGVYTSRSPLGPFVRQASNPFSAKPGGFITGAGHGSTIADRYGNWWHASTMRISVNYDFERRVGLFPAGFDKDGVLYCNQNFADYPHRIPAGKFDAASQQPEWMLLSYKKPVTASSTAENSSPELAVNEDCRSWWSAAGAEPGEWLCVDLGKENDVRAIQVNMADEKLVVDFPADSYGDDRKTRHIETRPQISHYTVETSVNGADWTTRETVARECSNGYYEYADGIRARYVRVTGGELPYGQLLRISGLRVFGNGEGAKPAQAEAAGARVDALDAKITWKHIENAQGYNVRYGVAPDKLYLSWLVYAADEVTLSTLTAGQEYYVCVDSFNENGITPGKTFKLEG
;
A
#
# COMPACT_ATOMS: atom_id res chain seq x y z
N MET A 1 -17.33 -2.56 20.93
CA MET A 1 -16.15 -3.20 20.34
C MET A 1 -16.18 -2.93 18.85
N LYS A 2 -15.06 -2.47 18.29
CA LYS A 2 -14.85 -2.23 16.88
C LYS A 2 -15.04 -3.53 16.08
N GLN A 3 -15.71 -3.47 14.95
CA GLN A 3 -15.98 -4.63 14.09
C GLN A 3 -15.47 -4.43 12.67
N THR A 4 -15.10 -3.17 12.36
CA THR A 4 -14.63 -2.79 11.02
C THR A 4 -13.25 -2.17 11.10
N TYR A 5 -12.54 -2.23 9.97
CA TYR A 5 -11.32 -1.47 9.71
C TYR A 5 -11.52 -0.61 8.46
N CYS A 6 -10.67 0.37 8.29
CA CYS A 6 -10.64 1.23 7.09
C CYS A 6 -9.19 1.46 6.67
N ASN A 7 -8.89 1.30 5.39
CA ASN A 7 -7.55 1.56 4.88
C ASN A 7 -7.33 3.06 4.61
N PRO A 8 -6.10 3.57 4.87
CA PRO A 8 -4.96 2.85 5.45
C PRO A 8 -5.24 2.48 6.91
N LEU A 9 -4.64 1.38 7.39
CA LEU A 9 -4.84 0.91 8.76
C LEU A 9 -4.46 1.98 9.78
N ASP A 10 -5.25 2.09 10.85
CA ASP A 10 -5.00 3.00 11.99
C ASP A 10 -3.87 2.45 12.86
N LEU A 11 -2.64 2.66 12.42
CA LEU A 11 -1.41 2.29 13.13
C LEU A 11 -0.68 3.55 13.61
N GLY A 12 0.08 3.42 14.69
CA GLY A 12 1.01 4.45 15.15
C GLY A 12 2.29 4.43 14.30
N TYR A 13 2.19 4.86 13.05
CA TYR A 13 3.33 4.88 12.13
C TYR A 13 4.46 5.76 12.65
N ARG A 14 5.69 5.22 12.66
CA ARG A 14 6.88 5.91 13.13
C ARG A 14 7.35 6.94 12.13
N TYR A 15 7.87 8.06 12.66
CA TYR A 15 8.57 9.03 11.84
C TYR A 15 9.95 8.49 11.45
N GLN A 16 10.27 8.70 10.20
CA GLN A 16 11.58 8.48 9.64
C GLN A 16 12.10 9.82 9.10
N HIS A 17 13.35 10.12 9.41
CA HIS A 17 14.07 11.27 8.90
C HIS A 17 15.11 10.78 7.90
N MET A 18 15.08 11.33 6.70
CA MET A 18 16.01 11.01 5.63
C MET A 18 16.80 12.25 5.23
N LYS A 19 18.14 12.12 5.22
CA LYS A 19 19.03 13.15 4.68
C LYS A 19 19.75 12.59 3.47
N GLU A 20 19.61 13.24 2.33
CA GLU A 20 20.25 12.89 1.08
C GLU A 20 20.90 14.14 0.48
N GLY A 21 22.22 14.27 0.67
CA GLY A 21 22.93 15.50 0.35
C GLY A 21 22.36 16.70 1.13
N PRO A 22 21.95 17.78 0.45
CA PRO A 22 21.33 18.94 1.09
C PRO A 22 19.83 18.71 1.41
N ARG A 23 19.18 17.66 0.91
CA ARG A 23 17.77 17.37 1.13
C ARG A 23 17.59 16.69 2.48
N VAL A 24 16.67 17.21 3.28
CA VAL A 24 16.16 16.56 4.49
C VAL A 24 14.65 16.38 4.34
N ALA A 25 14.16 15.19 4.62
CA ALA A 25 12.73 14.89 4.63
C ALA A 25 12.38 14.14 5.91
N GLY A 26 11.31 14.57 6.57
CA GLY A 26 10.67 13.88 7.68
C GLY A 26 9.29 13.40 7.23
N PHE A 27 8.94 12.14 7.49
CA PHE A 27 7.66 11.55 7.12
C PHE A 27 7.39 10.30 7.95
N ARG A 28 6.13 9.92 8.08
CA ARG A 28 5.74 8.65 8.68
C ARG A 28 5.70 7.56 7.63
N GLU A 29 6.20 6.39 7.98
CA GLU A 29 6.26 5.27 7.05
C GLU A 29 5.82 3.97 7.72
N GLY A 30 5.11 3.15 6.96
CA GLY A 30 4.89 1.74 7.19
C GLY A 30 4.64 1.06 5.86
N ALA A 31 5.56 0.19 5.44
CA ALA A 31 5.53 -0.43 4.14
C ALA A 31 6.06 -1.87 4.17
N ASP A 32 5.95 -2.55 3.05
CA ASP A 32 6.47 -3.89 2.85
C ASP A 32 6.02 -4.83 3.98
N PRO A 33 4.69 -4.91 4.26
CA PRO A 33 4.18 -5.55 5.46
C PRO A 33 4.27 -7.07 5.36
N THR A 34 4.86 -7.70 6.37
CA THR A 34 4.67 -9.13 6.62
C THR A 34 3.72 -9.31 7.79
N LEU A 35 2.58 -9.92 7.48
CA LEU A 35 1.58 -10.34 8.45
C LEU A 35 1.77 -11.82 8.76
N VAL A 36 1.75 -12.21 10.03
CA VAL A 36 1.86 -13.62 10.45
C VAL A 36 0.92 -13.91 11.62
N TYR A 37 0.30 -15.08 11.61
CA TYR A 37 -0.46 -15.59 12.75
C TYR A 37 0.37 -16.62 13.50
N PHE A 38 0.68 -16.33 14.78
CA PHE A 38 1.56 -17.18 15.60
C PHE A 38 1.06 -17.22 17.04
N LYS A 39 0.96 -18.42 17.61
CA LYS A 39 0.57 -18.66 19.02
C LYS A 39 -0.67 -17.86 19.45
N GLY A 40 -1.69 -17.79 18.57
CA GLY A 40 -2.99 -17.17 18.88
C GLY A 40 -3.08 -15.67 18.63
N ARG A 41 -2.02 -15.02 18.12
CA ARG A 41 -1.98 -13.59 17.79
C ARG A 41 -1.52 -13.34 16.37
N TYR A 42 -1.92 -12.20 15.83
CA TYR A 42 -1.41 -11.65 14.58
C TYR A 42 -0.26 -10.70 14.90
N TYR A 43 0.80 -10.77 14.12
CA TYR A 43 1.94 -9.88 14.19
C TYR A 43 2.15 -9.25 12.82
N LEU A 44 2.38 -7.94 12.80
CA LEU A 44 2.57 -7.15 11.59
C LEU A 44 3.92 -6.43 11.67
N PHE A 45 4.85 -6.86 10.85
CA PHE A 45 6.16 -6.25 10.70
C PHE A 45 6.17 -5.40 9.45
N VAL A 46 6.67 -4.17 9.55
CA VAL A 46 6.76 -3.24 8.42
C VAL A 46 8.11 -2.55 8.41
N SER A 47 8.52 -2.10 7.24
CA SER A 47 9.75 -1.34 7.04
C SER A 47 9.82 -0.12 7.95
N MET A 48 11.00 0.16 8.51
CA MET A 48 11.35 1.38 9.24
C MET A 48 10.51 1.67 10.49
N SER A 49 10.02 0.62 11.18
CA SER A 49 9.20 0.78 12.39
C SER A 49 10.00 0.71 13.69
N ALA A 50 11.18 0.09 13.70
CA ALA A 50 11.94 -0.23 14.92
C ALA A 50 11.12 -1.02 15.95
N GLY A 51 10.35 -1.97 15.46
CA GLY A 51 9.44 -2.80 16.21
C GLY A 51 8.38 -3.40 15.29
N PHE A 52 7.27 -3.80 15.87
CA PHE A 52 6.15 -4.41 15.16
C PHE A 52 4.83 -4.15 15.87
N TRP A 53 3.72 -4.36 15.17
CA TRP A 53 2.38 -4.35 15.76
C TRP A 53 1.91 -5.78 16.01
N TYR A 54 1.05 -5.93 17.02
CA TYR A 54 0.35 -7.17 17.27
C TYR A 54 -1.12 -6.94 17.59
N SER A 55 -1.96 -7.93 17.25
CA SER A 55 -3.40 -7.89 17.39
C SER A 55 -3.96 -9.28 17.71
N GLU A 56 -5.09 -9.34 18.39
CA GLU A 56 -5.85 -10.59 18.60
C GLU A 56 -6.96 -10.78 17.56
N ASP A 57 -7.32 -9.72 16.82
CA ASP A 57 -8.54 -9.68 16.00
C ASP A 57 -8.37 -8.99 14.62
N LEU A 58 -7.17 -8.50 14.29
CA LEU A 58 -6.86 -7.69 13.09
C LEU A 58 -7.51 -6.28 13.10
N LEU A 59 -8.19 -5.89 14.16
CA LEU A 59 -8.89 -4.61 14.31
C LEU A 59 -8.12 -3.63 15.20
N ASP A 60 -7.74 -4.10 16.38
CA ASP A 60 -7.02 -3.30 17.37
C ASP A 60 -5.54 -3.70 17.41
N TRP A 61 -4.66 -2.76 17.11
CA TRP A 61 -3.22 -2.98 16.98
C TRP A 61 -2.45 -2.29 18.09
N ASN A 62 -1.56 -3.05 18.74
CA ASN A 62 -0.65 -2.56 19.75
C ASN A 62 0.77 -2.57 19.20
N PHE A 63 1.53 -1.50 19.43
CA PHE A 63 2.93 -1.43 19.02
C PHE A 63 3.86 -2.00 20.10
N HIS A 64 4.80 -2.86 19.67
CA HIS A 64 5.90 -3.36 20.47
C HIS A 64 7.22 -2.84 19.88
N ALA A 65 7.92 -2.00 20.64
CA ALA A 65 9.24 -1.50 20.25
C ALA A 65 10.29 -2.59 20.47
N ASP A 66 11.11 -2.89 19.47
CA ASP A 66 12.24 -3.79 19.60
C ASP A 66 13.52 -3.10 19.08
N PRO A 67 14.44 -2.69 19.97
CA PRO A 67 15.65 -1.99 19.59
C PRO A 67 16.61 -2.83 18.75
N ASN A 68 16.50 -4.17 18.76
CA ASN A 68 17.32 -5.03 17.92
C ASN A 68 16.94 -4.97 16.46
N LEU A 69 15.69 -4.56 16.14
CA LEU A 69 15.20 -4.42 14.78
C LEU A 69 15.57 -3.08 14.11
N LEU A 70 16.30 -2.19 14.78
CA LEU A 70 16.85 -0.96 14.19
C LEU A 70 17.97 -1.18 13.17
N ILE A 71 18.53 -2.39 13.09
CA ILE A 71 19.73 -2.69 12.28
C ILE A 71 19.44 -3.07 10.83
N TYR A 72 18.19 -3.19 10.43
CA TYR A 72 17.81 -3.51 9.04
C TYR A 72 17.38 -2.27 8.25
N ASP A 73 17.42 -2.37 6.92
CA ASP A 73 17.02 -1.29 6.03
C ASP A 73 15.51 -1.33 5.71
N TYR A 74 15.10 -2.28 4.86
CA TYR A 74 13.74 -2.40 4.36
C TYR A 74 13.28 -3.86 4.28
N ALA A 75 11.99 -4.02 4.01
CA ALA A 75 11.32 -5.27 3.68
C ALA A 75 11.60 -6.39 4.69
N PRO A 76 11.05 -6.28 5.91
CA PRO A 76 11.11 -7.38 6.86
C PRO A 76 10.25 -8.53 6.36
N ASP A 77 10.78 -9.77 6.46
CA ASP A 77 9.96 -10.96 6.38
C ASP A 77 9.98 -11.72 7.71
N VAL A 78 8.82 -12.26 8.06
CA VAL A 78 8.63 -13.01 9.29
C VAL A 78 7.81 -14.27 9.04
N ARG A 79 8.41 -15.43 9.34
CA ARG A 79 7.78 -16.73 9.10
C ARG A 79 7.88 -17.65 10.30
N GLN A 80 6.86 -18.45 10.48
CA GLN A 80 6.92 -19.55 11.43
C GLN A 80 7.67 -20.73 10.82
N VAL A 81 8.71 -21.21 11.55
CA VAL A 81 9.38 -22.48 11.28
C VAL A 81 9.40 -23.26 12.61
N GLY A 82 8.69 -24.37 12.65
CA GLY A 82 8.50 -25.12 13.87
C GLY A 82 7.83 -24.29 14.98
N ASN A 83 8.48 -24.19 16.12
CA ASN A 83 7.99 -23.45 17.30
C ASN A 83 8.50 -22.01 17.39
N TYR A 84 9.21 -21.52 16.37
CA TYR A 84 9.85 -20.20 16.34
C TYR A 84 9.28 -19.31 15.25
N LEU A 85 9.31 -18.01 15.48
CA LEU A 85 9.26 -17.00 14.42
C LEU A 85 10.68 -16.66 13.99
N TYR A 86 10.92 -16.70 12.69
CA TYR A 86 12.15 -16.26 12.05
C TYR A 86 11.91 -14.91 11.42
N PHE A 87 12.89 -14.03 11.54
CA PHE A 87 12.88 -12.68 11.00
C PHE A 87 14.10 -12.47 10.11
N CYS A 88 13.93 -11.87 8.96
CA CYS A 88 15.00 -11.36 8.12
C CYS A 88 14.57 -10.06 7.44
N ALA A 89 15.55 -9.24 7.05
CA ALA A 89 15.29 -7.98 6.36
C ALA A 89 16.53 -7.54 5.58
N SER A 90 16.35 -6.66 4.60
CA SER A 90 17.44 -6.11 3.79
C SER A 90 18.44 -5.32 4.63
N ARG A 91 19.72 -5.46 4.32
CA ARG A 91 20.82 -4.63 4.84
C ARG A 91 21.78 -4.27 3.71
N LYS A 92 21.76 -3.02 3.31
CA LYS A 92 22.54 -2.53 2.17
C LYS A 92 24.02 -2.85 2.27
N GLY A 93 24.53 -3.60 1.28
CA GLY A 93 25.96 -3.90 1.12
C GLY A 93 26.57 -4.79 2.21
N ARG A 94 25.75 -5.48 3.02
CA ARG A 94 26.20 -6.39 4.09
C ARG A 94 25.44 -7.69 4.03
N ASN A 95 26.04 -8.76 4.58
CA ASN A 95 25.28 -9.97 4.86
C ASN A 95 24.12 -9.65 5.78
N CYS A 96 22.96 -10.19 5.44
CA CYS A 96 21.73 -9.95 6.19
C CYS A 96 21.53 -11.07 7.21
N PRO A 97 21.27 -10.75 8.49
CA PRO A 97 21.03 -11.76 9.48
C PRO A 97 19.65 -12.39 9.32
N ILE A 98 19.56 -13.68 9.65
CA ILE A 98 18.32 -14.40 9.92
C ILE A 98 18.26 -14.59 11.43
N LEU A 99 17.25 -13.99 12.04
CA LEU A 99 17.04 -14.00 13.49
C LEU A 99 15.87 -14.93 13.83
N ARG A 100 15.77 -15.38 15.08
CA ARG A 100 14.58 -16.10 15.56
C ARG A 100 14.24 -15.77 17.01
N THR A 101 12.97 -15.93 17.35
CA THR A 101 12.46 -15.90 18.72
C THR A 101 11.41 -16.97 18.94
N ALA A 102 11.28 -17.48 20.17
CA ALA A 102 10.17 -18.35 20.54
C ALA A 102 8.91 -17.55 20.91
N ASP A 103 9.04 -16.31 21.36
CA ASP A 103 7.94 -15.40 21.65
C ASP A 103 8.39 -13.94 21.42
N PRO A 104 7.90 -13.27 20.38
CA PRO A 104 8.37 -11.93 20.02
C PRO A 104 8.01 -10.84 21.05
N LEU A 105 7.06 -11.08 21.95
CA LEU A 105 6.68 -10.12 22.99
C LEU A 105 7.50 -10.25 24.28
N THR A 106 8.13 -11.39 24.52
CA THR A 106 8.80 -11.69 25.80
C THR A 106 10.25 -12.11 25.66
N GLU A 107 10.68 -12.52 24.46
CA GLU A 107 12.04 -12.98 24.19
C GLU A 107 12.63 -12.21 23.01
N PRO A 108 13.92 -11.81 23.09
CA PRO A 108 14.57 -11.10 22.00
C PRO A 108 14.75 -12.00 20.77
N PHE A 109 14.76 -11.40 19.60
CA PHE A 109 15.25 -12.05 18.40
C PHE A 109 16.76 -12.30 18.49
N THR A 110 17.20 -13.52 18.25
CA THR A 110 18.60 -13.94 18.30
C THR A 110 19.06 -14.41 16.93
N GLU A 111 20.30 -14.06 16.55
CA GLU A 111 20.87 -14.43 15.25
C GLU A 111 21.10 -15.95 15.16
N VAL A 112 20.64 -16.54 14.05
CA VAL A 112 20.92 -17.93 13.67
C VAL A 112 22.06 -17.96 12.68
N SER A 113 22.01 -17.08 11.64
CA SER A 113 23.02 -16.97 10.60
C SER A 113 22.97 -15.60 9.93
N ALA A 114 24.02 -15.30 9.11
CA ALA A 114 24.05 -14.17 8.19
C ALA A 114 24.65 -14.66 6.86
N PRO A 115 23.90 -15.44 6.06
CA PRO A 115 24.45 -16.24 4.98
C PRO A 115 25.01 -15.41 3.81
N PHE A 116 24.28 -14.37 3.40
CA PHE A 116 24.67 -13.51 2.26
C PHE A 116 23.90 -12.18 2.28
N ALA A 117 24.24 -11.27 1.40
CA ALA A 117 23.48 -10.03 1.18
C ALA A 117 22.28 -10.30 0.28
N PHE A 118 21.09 -9.87 0.71
CA PHE A 118 19.85 -9.99 -0.05
C PHE A 118 19.01 -8.70 0.05
N TRP A 119 18.05 -8.57 -0.86
CA TRP A 119 17.04 -7.53 -0.86
C TRP A 119 15.66 -8.19 -0.93
N ASP A 120 14.71 -7.63 -0.18
CA ASP A 120 13.31 -8.03 -0.15
C ASP A 120 13.15 -9.55 0.00
N PRO A 121 13.56 -10.08 1.16
CA PRO A 121 13.56 -11.51 1.42
C PRO A 121 12.17 -12.06 1.70
N ASP A 122 11.99 -13.35 1.45
CA ASP A 122 10.89 -14.17 1.93
C ASP A 122 11.42 -15.55 2.32
N LEU A 123 11.12 -15.96 3.53
CA LEU A 123 11.46 -17.28 4.07
C LEU A 123 10.21 -18.15 4.11
N PHE A 124 10.23 -19.28 3.47
CA PHE A 124 9.09 -20.19 3.39
C PHE A 124 9.44 -21.56 3.96
N CYS A 125 8.65 -22.06 4.92
CA CYS A 125 8.73 -23.42 5.43
C CYS A 125 7.62 -24.27 4.81
N ASP A 126 7.99 -25.32 4.11
CA ASP A 126 7.04 -26.25 3.49
C ASP A 126 6.48 -27.27 4.51
N ASP A 127 5.42 -27.96 4.16
CA ASP A 127 4.73 -28.96 5.00
C ASP A 127 5.62 -30.15 5.38
N ASP A 128 6.66 -30.43 4.58
CA ASP A 128 7.65 -31.48 4.85
C ASP A 128 8.83 -31.02 5.72
N GLY A 129 8.82 -29.76 6.16
CA GLY A 129 9.83 -29.16 7.01
C GLY A 129 11.05 -28.60 6.26
N ARG A 130 11.10 -28.70 4.94
CA ARG A 130 12.12 -28.02 4.15
C ARG A 130 11.86 -26.52 4.14
N VAL A 131 12.96 -25.76 4.11
CA VAL A 131 12.94 -24.30 4.14
C VAL A 131 13.46 -23.76 2.82
N TYR A 132 12.75 -22.79 2.28
CA TYR A 132 13.11 -22.10 1.04
C TYR A 132 13.24 -20.62 1.30
N PHE A 133 14.07 -19.96 0.51
CA PHE A 133 14.35 -18.55 0.64
C PHE A 133 14.27 -17.87 -0.74
N TYR A 134 13.48 -16.80 -0.82
CA TYR A 134 13.29 -16.01 -2.02
C TYR A 134 13.75 -14.58 -1.79
N TRP A 135 14.30 -13.93 -2.81
CA TRP A 135 14.72 -12.54 -2.69
C TRP A 135 14.91 -11.88 -4.04
N GLY A 136 14.88 -10.55 -4.08
CA GLY A 136 15.21 -9.73 -5.23
C GLY A 136 14.51 -8.39 -5.17
N CYS A 137 15.23 -7.34 -5.57
CA CYS A 137 14.72 -5.99 -5.76
C CYS A 137 15.55 -5.34 -6.87
N SER A 138 15.05 -5.40 -8.10
CA SER A 138 15.83 -4.93 -9.24
C SER A 138 14.96 -4.69 -10.47
N ASN A 139 15.37 -3.72 -11.29
CA ASN A 139 14.81 -3.50 -12.62
C ASN A 139 15.57 -4.22 -13.76
N VAL A 140 16.55 -5.05 -13.42
CA VAL A 140 17.36 -5.83 -14.39
C VAL A 140 17.62 -7.26 -13.96
N ALA A 141 17.60 -7.56 -12.66
CA ALA A 141 17.81 -8.91 -12.14
C ALA A 141 16.47 -9.55 -11.74
N PRO A 142 16.35 -10.89 -11.77
CA PRO A 142 15.12 -11.59 -11.40
C PRO A 142 14.96 -11.71 -9.89
N ILE A 143 13.76 -12.16 -9.47
CA ILE A 143 13.60 -12.84 -8.18
C ILE A 143 14.37 -14.17 -8.22
N TYR A 144 15.12 -14.41 -7.16
CA TYR A 144 15.87 -15.65 -6.95
C TYR A 144 15.20 -16.52 -5.90
N GLY A 145 15.54 -17.81 -5.90
CA GLY A 145 15.15 -18.75 -4.86
C GLY A 145 16.24 -19.78 -4.61
N VAL A 146 16.31 -20.29 -3.38
CA VAL A 146 17.24 -21.35 -2.96
C VAL A 146 16.63 -22.13 -1.80
N GLU A 147 16.98 -23.41 -1.65
CA GLU A 147 16.69 -24.18 -0.44
C GLU A 147 17.70 -23.82 0.67
N LEU A 148 17.23 -23.73 1.92
CA LEU A 148 18.08 -23.55 3.10
C LEU A 148 18.11 -24.81 3.94
N ASP A 149 19.24 -25.04 4.58
CA ASP A 149 19.35 -25.98 5.68
C ASP A 149 18.49 -25.49 6.89
N PRO A 150 17.51 -26.25 7.37
CA PRO A 150 16.57 -25.77 8.37
C PRO A 150 17.19 -25.53 9.75
N ASP A 151 18.35 -26.11 10.05
CA ASP A 151 19.03 -25.93 11.34
C ASP A 151 19.94 -24.70 11.34
N THR A 152 20.64 -24.46 10.22
CA THR A 152 21.65 -23.42 10.10
C THR A 152 21.19 -22.21 9.30
N MET A 153 20.06 -22.30 8.58
CA MET A 153 19.56 -21.26 7.66
C MET A 153 20.62 -20.84 6.62
N THR A 154 21.44 -21.78 6.16
CA THR A 154 22.43 -21.55 5.09
C THR A 154 22.01 -22.23 3.80
N PRO A 155 22.35 -21.66 2.62
CA PRO A 155 21.93 -22.20 1.33
C PRO A 155 22.41 -23.64 1.08
N ILE A 156 21.50 -24.46 0.52
CA ILE A 156 21.78 -25.79 -0.04
C ILE A 156 21.73 -25.69 -1.56
N GLY A 157 22.86 -25.94 -2.21
CA GLY A 157 22.94 -25.90 -3.67
C GLY A 157 22.97 -24.49 -4.28
N GLU A 158 22.64 -24.40 -5.57
CA GLU A 158 22.73 -23.17 -6.34
C GLU A 158 21.41 -22.42 -6.40
N LYS A 159 21.48 -21.09 -6.32
CA LYS A 159 20.31 -20.23 -6.47
C LYS A 159 19.67 -20.36 -7.86
N GLN A 160 18.35 -20.40 -7.89
CA GLN A 160 17.54 -20.44 -9.11
C GLN A 160 17.08 -19.02 -9.48
N LYS A 161 16.96 -18.73 -10.79
CA LYS A 161 16.34 -17.52 -11.33
C LYS A 161 14.87 -17.82 -11.60
N LEU A 162 13.95 -17.11 -10.96
CA LEU A 162 12.54 -17.48 -10.93
C LEU A 162 11.65 -16.54 -11.77
N ILE A 163 11.60 -15.23 -11.45
CA ILE A 163 10.71 -14.27 -12.09
C ILE A 163 11.52 -13.10 -12.66
N PHE A 164 11.25 -12.76 -13.92
CA PHE A 164 11.81 -11.59 -14.61
C PHE A 164 10.68 -10.60 -14.93
N GLY A 165 11.01 -9.31 -14.98
CA GLY A 165 10.09 -8.28 -15.46
C GLY A 165 9.79 -8.42 -16.95
N ASN A 166 8.55 -8.04 -17.34
CA ASN A 166 8.07 -8.08 -18.72
C ASN A 166 7.04 -6.96 -18.99
N GLU A 167 7.47 -5.73 -18.87
CA GLU A 167 6.66 -4.53 -19.09
C GLU A 167 6.11 -4.38 -20.51
N THR A 168 6.64 -5.15 -21.44
CA THR A 168 6.21 -5.11 -22.86
C THR A 168 4.94 -5.91 -23.12
N THR A 169 4.62 -6.88 -22.26
CA THR A 169 3.42 -7.72 -22.39
C THR A 169 2.53 -7.70 -21.15
N LEU A 170 3.03 -7.19 -20.02
CA LEU A 170 2.33 -7.09 -18.76
C LEU A 170 2.16 -5.60 -18.41
N GLY A 171 1.00 -5.03 -18.68
CA GLY A 171 0.72 -3.62 -18.47
C GLY A 171 0.88 -3.19 -17.01
N TYR A 172 0.54 -4.05 -16.05
CA TYR A 172 0.70 -3.78 -14.63
C TYR A 172 2.17 -3.71 -14.17
N GLU A 173 3.11 -4.17 -14.99
CA GLU A 173 4.54 -4.00 -14.76
C GLU A 173 5.11 -2.70 -15.36
N ARG A 174 4.32 -1.91 -16.09
CA ARG A 174 4.81 -0.64 -16.64
C ARG A 174 4.97 0.41 -15.54
N PRO A 175 6.18 0.98 -15.33
CA PRO A 175 6.39 2.06 -14.39
C PRO A 175 5.69 3.33 -14.85
N GLY A 176 5.39 4.20 -13.88
CA GLY A 176 4.70 5.47 -14.11
C GLY A 176 3.29 5.50 -13.54
N ASN A 177 2.81 6.71 -13.23
CA ASN A 177 1.41 6.88 -12.79
C ASN A 177 0.47 6.43 -13.91
N ASN A 178 -0.56 5.69 -13.53
CA ASN A 178 -1.50 5.04 -14.45
C ASN A 178 -0.81 4.12 -15.48
N GLY A 179 0.37 3.54 -15.16
CA GLY A 179 1.13 2.68 -16.07
C GLY A 179 1.69 3.41 -17.31
N ILE A 180 1.78 4.73 -17.25
CA ILE A 180 2.31 5.56 -18.33
C ILE A 180 3.78 5.84 -18.08
N VAL A 181 4.65 5.26 -18.93
CA VAL A 181 6.10 5.45 -18.83
C VAL A 181 6.47 6.81 -19.41
N ASP A 182 6.96 7.69 -18.54
CA ASP A 182 7.51 8.99 -18.95
C ASP A 182 9.03 9.01 -18.80
N ARG A 183 9.73 8.57 -19.85
CA ARG A 183 11.20 8.62 -19.90
C ARG A 183 11.72 10.06 -19.95
N GLU A 184 10.96 10.98 -20.56
CA GLU A 184 11.37 12.36 -20.72
C GLU A 184 11.37 13.13 -19.37
N ALA A 185 10.60 12.68 -18.38
CA ALA A 185 10.67 13.22 -17.02
C ALA A 185 11.95 12.83 -16.27
N SER A 186 12.70 11.83 -16.74
CA SER A 186 13.94 11.39 -16.09
C SER A 186 15.10 12.34 -16.37
N VAL A 187 15.69 12.92 -15.31
CA VAL A 187 16.89 13.77 -15.40
C VAL A 187 18.05 13.00 -16.02
N LEU A 188 18.22 11.72 -15.68
CA LEU A 188 19.24 10.86 -16.26
C LEU A 188 19.02 10.68 -17.77
N TYR A 189 17.77 10.43 -18.19
CA TYR A 189 17.45 10.31 -19.62
C TYR A 189 17.78 11.62 -20.37
N GLN A 190 17.31 12.75 -19.87
CA GLN A 190 17.54 14.05 -20.50
C GLN A 190 19.03 14.38 -20.65
N SER A 191 19.82 14.09 -19.63
CA SER A 191 21.26 14.39 -19.64
C SER A 191 22.09 13.43 -20.50
N MET A 192 21.63 12.19 -20.70
CA MET A 192 22.41 11.12 -21.32
C MET A 192 21.92 10.70 -22.70
N LYS A 193 20.66 10.99 -23.11
CA LYS A 193 20.06 10.52 -24.37
C LYS A 193 20.85 10.87 -25.63
N GLN A 194 21.55 12.00 -25.63
CA GLN A 194 22.40 12.42 -26.76
C GLN A 194 23.64 11.54 -26.96
N PHE A 195 24.06 10.81 -25.95
CA PHE A 195 25.22 9.91 -25.97
C PHE A 195 24.82 8.45 -26.22
N TYR A 196 23.52 8.14 -26.29
CA TYR A 196 23.04 6.79 -26.44
C TYR A 196 23.11 6.31 -27.87
N ASP A 197 23.77 5.17 -28.07
CA ASP A 197 23.79 4.49 -29.35
C ASP A 197 22.78 3.33 -29.36
N PRO A 198 21.65 3.46 -30.08
CA PRO A 198 20.62 2.42 -30.12
C PRO A 198 21.08 1.12 -30.81
N LYS A 199 22.16 1.15 -31.60
CA LYS A 199 22.68 -0.05 -32.27
C LYS A 199 23.48 -0.94 -31.32
N THR A 200 24.19 -0.33 -30.38
CA THR A 200 25.00 -1.05 -29.39
C THR A 200 24.35 -1.15 -28.03
N GLY A 201 23.32 -0.35 -27.75
CA GLY A 201 22.68 -0.25 -26.45
C GLY A 201 23.59 0.37 -25.39
N LYS A 202 24.60 1.15 -25.79
CA LYS A 202 25.58 1.75 -24.87
C LYS A 202 25.59 3.26 -24.94
N LEU A 203 26.06 3.86 -23.84
CA LEU A 203 26.35 5.29 -23.77
C LEU A 203 27.80 5.55 -24.23
N ASN A 204 27.97 6.33 -25.29
CA ASN A 204 29.28 6.81 -25.77
C ASN A 204 29.63 8.12 -25.03
N LEU A 205 30.03 7.99 -23.76
CA LEU A 205 30.27 9.16 -22.89
C LEU A 205 31.60 9.84 -23.22
N PRO A 206 31.66 11.19 -23.18
CA PRO A 206 32.93 11.93 -23.24
C PRO A 206 33.84 11.55 -22.06
N PRO A 207 35.17 11.62 -22.20
CA PRO A 207 36.11 11.23 -21.15
C PRO A 207 35.87 11.92 -19.80
N GLN A 208 35.37 13.16 -19.81
CA GLN A 208 35.06 13.93 -18.58
C GLN A 208 33.86 13.36 -17.83
N MET A 209 32.91 12.71 -18.52
CA MET A 209 31.72 12.08 -17.94
C MET A 209 31.91 10.60 -17.64
N ALA A 210 32.85 9.95 -18.31
CA ALA A 210 33.18 8.53 -18.11
C ALA A 210 33.94 8.28 -16.80
N ASN A 211 34.53 9.32 -16.18
CA ASN A 211 35.35 9.26 -14.97
C ASN A 211 34.72 9.91 -13.76
N ILE A 212 33.40 9.75 -13.56
CA ILE A 212 32.72 10.21 -12.34
C ILE A 212 33.12 9.28 -11.18
N PRO A 213 33.65 9.78 -10.07
CA PRO A 213 34.02 8.94 -8.94
C PRO A 213 32.86 8.05 -8.49
N GLY A 214 33.09 6.74 -8.44
CA GLY A 214 32.07 5.75 -8.03
C GLY A 214 31.05 5.34 -9.11
N LEU A 215 31.14 5.87 -10.35
CA LEU A 215 30.26 5.47 -11.47
C LEU A 215 31.10 5.14 -12.72
N SER A 216 31.04 3.91 -13.18
CA SER A 216 31.64 3.53 -14.46
C SER A 216 30.71 3.84 -15.64
N ALA A 217 31.25 3.97 -16.84
CA ALA A 217 30.47 4.10 -18.08
C ALA A 217 29.51 2.92 -18.29
N GLU A 218 29.88 1.73 -17.83
CA GLU A 218 29.02 0.55 -17.85
C GLU A 218 27.87 0.67 -16.87
N SER A 219 28.12 1.15 -15.64
CA SER A 219 27.08 1.40 -14.64
C SER A 219 26.08 2.45 -15.11
N LEU A 220 26.57 3.56 -15.71
CA LEU A 220 25.72 4.60 -16.28
C LEU A 220 24.88 4.07 -17.46
N THR A 221 25.47 3.22 -18.30
CA THR A 221 24.76 2.56 -19.40
C THR A 221 23.65 1.62 -18.86
N ALA A 222 23.96 0.84 -17.83
CA ALA A 222 22.99 -0.03 -17.19
C ALA A 222 21.83 0.78 -16.57
N MET A 223 22.13 1.87 -15.85
CA MET A 223 21.12 2.76 -15.28
C MET A 223 20.25 3.41 -16.37
N PHE A 224 20.86 3.87 -17.47
CA PHE A 224 20.12 4.45 -18.61
C PHE A 224 19.18 3.42 -19.25
N ASN A 225 19.64 2.19 -19.46
CA ASN A 225 18.84 1.12 -20.03
C ASN A 225 17.75 0.61 -19.10
N ALA A 226 17.87 0.89 -17.81
CA ALA A 226 16.88 0.54 -16.81
C ALA A 226 15.72 1.57 -16.72
N ILE A 227 15.89 2.76 -17.32
CA ILE A 227 14.82 3.77 -17.35
C ILE A 227 13.60 3.22 -18.08
N GLY A 228 12.46 3.21 -17.39
CA GLY A 228 11.20 2.67 -17.91
C GLY A 228 11.05 1.16 -17.77
N LYS A 229 11.97 0.48 -17.07
CA LYS A 229 11.79 -0.91 -16.63
C LYS A 229 11.23 -0.97 -15.22
N PRO A 230 10.34 -1.91 -14.92
CA PRO A 230 9.80 -2.09 -13.58
C PRO A 230 10.88 -2.55 -12.59
N TYR A 231 10.75 -2.16 -11.33
CA TYR A 231 11.29 -2.97 -10.26
C TYR A 231 10.45 -4.26 -10.15
N ILE A 232 11.15 -5.37 -9.97
CA ILE A 232 10.58 -6.67 -9.61
C ILE A 232 11.17 -7.02 -8.26
N GLU A 233 10.32 -7.06 -7.24
CA GLU A 233 10.73 -7.07 -5.84
C GLU A 233 9.70 -7.79 -4.96
N GLY A 234 9.88 -7.80 -3.63
CA GLY A 234 8.85 -8.21 -2.67
C GLY A 234 8.36 -9.63 -2.86
N ALA A 235 9.26 -10.58 -3.01
CA ALA A 235 8.89 -11.98 -3.11
C ALA A 235 8.11 -12.43 -1.86
N PHE A 236 7.04 -13.23 -2.04
CA PHE A 236 6.30 -13.86 -0.96
C PHE A 236 5.67 -15.18 -1.42
N MET A 237 6.05 -16.28 -0.77
CA MET A 237 5.54 -17.61 -1.10
C MET A 237 4.35 -17.97 -0.24
N THR A 238 3.25 -18.40 -0.89
CA THR A 238 2.08 -19.00 -0.25
C THR A 238 1.84 -20.37 -0.87
N LYS A 239 1.44 -21.36 -0.08
CA LYS A 239 1.04 -22.68 -0.55
C LYS A 239 -0.45 -22.90 -0.29
N HIS A 240 -1.16 -23.40 -1.30
CA HIS A 240 -2.55 -23.81 -1.15
C HIS A 240 -2.76 -25.15 -1.89
N GLY A 241 -3.14 -26.18 -1.14
CA GLY A 241 -3.11 -27.56 -1.65
C GLY A 241 -1.70 -27.93 -2.12
N ASP A 242 -1.58 -28.50 -3.32
CA ASP A 242 -0.29 -28.89 -3.91
C ASP A 242 0.31 -27.79 -4.80
N THR A 243 -0.18 -26.55 -4.71
CA THR A 243 0.27 -25.46 -5.56
C THR A 243 1.00 -24.39 -4.74
N TYR A 244 2.15 -23.99 -5.22
CA TYR A 244 2.96 -22.89 -4.71
C TYR A 244 2.63 -21.62 -5.51
N TYR A 245 2.42 -20.51 -4.79
CA TYR A 245 2.07 -19.20 -5.33
C TYR A 245 3.18 -18.23 -4.95
N LEU A 246 4.09 -17.96 -5.88
CA LEU A 246 5.14 -16.97 -5.69
C LEU A 246 4.60 -15.60 -6.11
N GLN A 247 4.31 -14.78 -5.12
CA GLN A 247 3.90 -13.39 -5.26
C GLN A 247 5.14 -12.52 -5.44
N TYR A 248 4.99 -11.38 -6.11
CA TYR A 248 6.06 -10.39 -6.30
C TYR A 248 5.45 -9.02 -6.57
N ALA A 249 6.14 -7.96 -6.15
CA ALA A 249 5.70 -6.60 -6.35
C ALA A 249 6.31 -5.95 -7.60
N CYS A 250 5.54 -5.07 -8.23
CA CYS A 250 5.92 -4.25 -9.38
C CYS A 250 4.93 -3.07 -9.54
N PRO A 251 5.22 -2.04 -10.35
CA PRO A 251 6.49 -1.71 -11.00
C PRO A 251 7.39 -0.82 -10.15
N GLY A 252 6.94 -0.36 -8.99
CA GLY A 252 7.63 0.52 -8.06
C GLY A 252 6.68 1.27 -7.15
N THR A 253 7.07 1.41 -5.89
CA THR A 253 6.24 1.88 -4.78
C THR A 253 5.71 3.32 -4.91
N GLN A 254 6.36 4.14 -5.72
CA GLN A 254 5.98 5.54 -5.96
C GLN A 254 4.79 5.71 -6.92
N TYR A 255 4.34 4.64 -7.59
CA TYR A 255 3.27 4.71 -8.58
C TYR A 255 1.93 4.24 -8.01
N ASN A 256 0.82 4.82 -8.50
CA ASN A 256 -0.52 4.40 -8.10
C ASN A 256 -0.87 2.98 -8.59
N THR A 257 -0.16 2.48 -9.58
CA THR A 257 -0.29 1.13 -10.13
C THR A 257 0.61 0.10 -9.44
N TYR A 258 1.25 0.46 -8.32
CA TYR A 258 2.01 -0.50 -7.51
C TYR A 258 1.12 -1.68 -7.10
N ALA A 259 1.55 -2.89 -7.43
CA ALA A 259 0.71 -4.07 -7.39
C ALA A 259 1.52 -5.33 -7.05
N ASP A 260 0.82 -6.40 -6.66
CA ASP A 260 1.41 -7.72 -6.56
C ASP A 260 0.92 -8.64 -7.69
N GLY A 261 1.86 -9.16 -8.47
CA GLY A 261 1.65 -10.25 -9.40
C GLY A 261 1.86 -11.61 -8.74
N VAL A 262 1.47 -12.70 -9.39
CA VAL A 262 1.66 -14.06 -8.89
C VAL A 262 1.95 -15.05 -10.00
N TYR A 263 2.93 -15.92 -9.73
CA TYR A 263 3.26 -17.10 -10.53
C TYR A 263 3.01 -18.36 -9.72
N THR A 264 2.64 -19.44 -10.38
CA THR A 264 2.30 -20.72 -9.74
C THR A 264 3.21 -21.84 -10.20
N SER A 265 3.45 -22.81 -9.32
CA SER A 265 4.23 -24.03 -9.61
C SER A 265 3.74 -25.22 -8.78
N ARG A 266 4.18 -26.41 -9.16
CA ARG A 266 4.05 -27.65 -8.36
C ARG A 266 5.33 -27.95 -7.55
N SER A 267 6.31 -27.05 -7.63
CA SER A 267 7.58 -27.15 -6.87
C SER A 267 7.94 -25.77 -6.33
N PRO A 268 8.50 -25.69 -5.12
CA PRO A 268 8.84 -24.41 -4.48
C PRO A 268 9.91 -23.61 -5.24
N LEU A 269 10.74 -24.24 -6.03
CA LEU A 269 11.75 -23.58 -6.86
C LEU A 269 11.42 -23.57 -8.36
N GLY A 270 10.15 -23.85 -8.72
CA GLY A 270 9.67 -23.78 -10.08
C GLY A 270 9.81 -25.10 -10.87
N PRO A 271 9.59 -25.09 -12.20
CA PRO A 271 9.34 -23.89 -13.00
C PRO A 271 7.99 -23.22 -12.68
N PHE A 272 8.01 -21.90 -12.71
CA PHE A 272 6.83 -21.08 -12.42
C PHE A 272 6.10 -20.66 -13.70
N VAL A 273 4.76 -20.66 -13.64
CA VAL A 273 3.88 -20.20 -14.71
C VAL A 273 3.03 -19.05 -14.19
N ARG A 274 2.94 -17.97 -14.94
CA ARG A 274 2.15 -16.81 -14.57
C ARG A 274 0.66 -17.19 -14.46
N GLN A 275 0.01 -16.83 -13.37
CA GLN A 275 -1.44 -16.94 -13.22
C GLN A 275 -2.14 -16.04 -14.25
N ALA A 276 -3.24 -16.50 -14.86
CA ALA A 276 -3.95 -15.72 -15.89
C ALA A 276 -4.56 -14.44 -15.30
N SER A 277 -5.19 -14.55 -14.12
CA SER A 277 -5.73 -13.39 -13.38
C SER A 277 -4.60 -12.68 -12.63
N ASN A 278 -4.00 -11.70 -13.28
CA ASN A 278 -2.89 -10.87 -12.75
C ASN A 278 -3.07 -9.40 -13.12
N PRO A 279 -2.58 -8.46 -12.30
CA PRO A 279 -2.07 -8.69 -10.93
C PRO A 279 -3.17 -9.27 -10.04
N PHE A 280 -2.82 -9.90 -8.89
CA PHE A 280 -3.85 -10.37 -7.97
C PHE A 280 -4.20 -9.33 -6.90
N SER A 281 -3.29 -8.39 -6.62
CA SER A 281 -3.50 -7.26 -5.73
C SER A 281 -3.12 -5.96 -6.45
N ALA A 282 -4.07 -5.04 -6.60
CA ALA A 282 -3.86 -3.73 -7.20
C ALA A 282 -5.01 -2.77 -6.85
N LYS A 283 -4.69 -1.58 -6.38
CA LYS A 283 -5.64 -0.51 -6.07
C LYS A 283 -5.18 0.82 -6.67
N PRO A 284 -5.36 1.02 -7.99
CA PRO A 284 -4.84 2.19 -8.68
C PRO A 284 -5.64 3.48 -8.47
N GLY A 285 -6.88 3.40 -7.97
CA GLY A 285 -7.78 4.55 -7.75
C GLY A 285 -8.37 4.61 -6.34
N GLY A 286 -9.15 5.66 -6.05
CA GLY A 286 -9.76 5.94 -4.76
C GLY A 286 -8.91 6.87 -3.89
N PHE A 287 -9.25 6.97 -2.60
CA PHE A 287 -8.62 7.87 -1.63
C PHE A 287 -7.11 7.65 -1.50
N ILE A 288 -6.69 6.39 -1.33
CA ILE A 288 -5.29 5.98 -1.27
C ILE A 288 -5.05 4.85 -2.26
N THR A 289 -3.89 4.83 -2.89
CA THR A 289 -3.58 3.94 -4.02
C THR A 289 -2.39 3.04 -3.74
N GLY A 290 -2.09 2.12 -4.66
CA GLY A 290 -1.01 1.14 -4.55
C GLY A 290 -1.58 -0.26 -4.31
N ALA A 291 -0.99 -1.02 -3.40
CA ALA A 291 -1.26 -2.38 -2.97
C ALA A 291 -0.27 -3.42 -3.51
N GLY A 292 1.01 -3.04 -3.53
CA GLY A 292 2.14 -3.93 -3.84
C GLY A 292 3.01 -4.23 -2.62
N HIS A 293 3.91 -5.17 -2.76
CA HIS A 293 4.85 -5.68 -1.77
C HIS A 293 4.13 -6.09 -0.48
N GLY A 294 3.35 -7.13 -0.61
CA GLY A 294 2.51 -7.62 0.47
C GLY A 294 2.75 -9.06 0.86
N SER A 295 2.02 -9.47 1.89
CA SER A 295 2.01 -10.82 2.44
C SER A 295 0.60 -11.38 2.51
N THR A 296 0.44 -12.67 2.23
CA THR A 296 -0.86 -13.34 2.22
C THR A 296 -0.89 -14.48 3.23
N ILE A 297 -1.77 -14.40 4.21
CA ILE A 297 -1.88 -15.40 5.28
C ILE A 297 -3.31 -15.92 5.46
N ALA A 298 -3.43 -17.10 6.05
CA ALA A 298 -4.70 -17.59 6.59
C ALA A 298 -4.88 -17.10 8.04
N ASP A 299 -6.09 -16.63 8.37
CA ASP A 299 -6.46 -16.30 9.74
C ASP A 299 -6.80 -17.57 10.57
N ARG A 300 -7.11 -17.38 11.86
CA ARG A 300 -7.52 -18.46 12.77
C ARG A 300 -8.76 -19.26 12.33
N TYR A 301 -9.56 -18.69 11.43
CA TYR A 301 -10.76 -19.32 10.87
C TYR A 301 -10.50 -19.93 9.49
N GLY A 302 -9.26 -19.75 8.97
CA GLY A 302 -8.84 -20.20 7.64
C GLY A 302 -9.33 -19.30 6.51
N ASN A 303 -9.78 -18.06 6.77
CA ASN A 303 -9.94 -17.03 5.76
C ASN A 303 -8.58 -16.47 5.37
N TRP A 304 -8.45 -16.02 4.13
CA TRP A 304 -7.20 -15.44 3.66
C TRP A 304 -7.26 -13.92 3.71
N TRP A 305 -6.14 -13.33 4.08
CA TRP A 305 -5.93 -11.89 4.14
C TRP A 305 -4.63 -11.52 3.46
N HIS A 306 -4.66 -10.40 2.75
CA HIS A 306 -3.49 -9.81 2.12
C HIS A 306 -3.22 -8.45 2.73
N ALA A 307 -2.02 -8.27 3.31
CA ALA A 307 -1.55 -6.97 3.75
C ALA A 307 -0.56 -6.44 2.73
N SER A 308 -0.65 -5.17 2.33
CA SER A 308 0.26 -4.61 1.34
C SER A 308 0.53 -3.12 1.54
N THR A 309 1.52 -2.62 0.82
CA THR A 309 1.93 -1.22 0.83
C THR A 309 0.95 -0.35 0.07
N MET A 310 0.52 0.74 0.70
CA MET A 310 -0.27 1.80 0.08
C MET A 310 0.55 3.09 -0.02
N ARG A 311 0.41 3.81 -1.13
CA ARG A 311 1.23 4.96 -1.49
C ARG A 311 0.67 6.27 -0.93
N ILE A 312 1.51 7.05 -0.28
CA ILE A 312 1.32 8.49 -0.06
C ILE A 312 2.25 9.31 -0.95
N SER A 313 3.57 9.13 -0.84
CA SER A 313 4.61 9.76 -1.69
C SER A 313 4.42 11.27 -1.88
N VAL A 314 4.22 12.01 -0.78
CA VAL A 314 4.06 13.48 -0.79
C VAL A 314 5.41 14.16 -0.52
N ASN A 315 6.04 13.83 0.60
CA ASN A 315 7.32 14.40 1.01
C ASN A 315 8.51 13.61 0.47
N TYR A 316 8.31 12.30 0.32
CA TYR A 316 9.32 11.36 -0.15
C TYR A 316 8.65 10.18 -0.87
N ASP A 317 9.34 9.57 -1.85
CA ASP A 317 8.79 8.46 -2.64
C ASP A 317 8.44 7.23 -1.78
N PHE A 318 9.15 7.06 -0.64
CA PHE A 318 8.94 5.97 0.32
C PHE A 318 8.00 6.34 1.48
N GLU A 319 7.23 7.41 1.37
CA GLU A 319 6.17 7.72 2.32
C GLU A 319 4.94 6.83 2.03
N ARG A 320 4.75 5.82 2.88
CA ARG A 320 3.81 4.72 2.62
C ARG A 320 2.99 4.39 3.87
N ARG A 321 1.90 3.65 3.66
CA ARG A 321 1.01 3.12 4.71
C ARG A 321 0.70 1.66 4.43
N VAL A 322 0.06 0.98 5.39
CA VAL A 322 -0.37 -0.41 5.26
C VAL A 322 -1.86 -0.48 4.95
N GLY A 323 -2.21 -1.29 3.95
CA GLY A 323 -3.58 -1.75 3.69
C GLY A 323 -3.76 -3.21 4.05
N LEU A 324 -4.97 -3.57 4.45
CA LEU A 324 -5.41 -4.94 4.69
C LEU A 324 -6.61 -5.25 3.80
N PHE A 325 -6.60 -6.40 3.12
CA PHE A 325 -7.60 -6.77 2.15
C PHE A 325 -8.02 -8.23 2.32
N PRO A 326 -9.32 -8.55 2.15
CA PRO A 326 -9.78 -9.93 2.05
C PRO A 326 -9.19 -10.58 0.80
N ALA A 327 -8.68 -11.78 0.94
CA ALA A 327 -8.11 -12.56 -0.15
C ALA A 327 -8.65 -13.98 -0.14
N GLY A 328 -8.39 -14.75 -1.18
CA GLY A 328 -8.82 -16.13 -1.26
C GLY A 328 -8.33 -16.87 -2.49
N PHE A 329 -8.67 -18.13 -2.53
CA PHE A 329 -8.51 -18.97 -3.71
C PHE A 329 -9.89 -19.35 -4.24
N ASP A 330 -10.14 -19.14 -5.52
CA ASP A 330 -11.39 -19.55 -6.13
C ASP A 330 -11.43 -21.06 -6.41
N LYS A 331 -12.56 -21.54 -6.95
CA LYS A 331 -12.76 -22.96 -7.27
C LYS A 331 -11.74 -23.56 -8.25
N ASP A 332 -11.09 -22.71 -9.04
CA ASP A 332 -10.06 -23.08 -10.03
C ASP A 332 -8.65 -22.92 -9.48
N GLY A 333 -8.50 -22.58 -8.20
CA GLY A 333 -7.23 -22.35 -7.53
C GLY A 333 -6.57 -21.01 -7.88
N VAL A 334 -7.33 -20.03 -8.36
CA VAL A 334 -6.82 -18.68 -8.63
C VAL A 334 -6.73 -17.90 -7.33
N LEU A 335 -5.55 -17.45 -6.98
CA LEU A 335 -5.35 -16.48 -5.90
C LEU A 335 -5.91 -15.13 -6.32
N TYR A 336 -6.77 -14.54 -5.50
CA TYR A 336 -7.37 -13.22 -5.72
C TYR A 336 -7.37 -12.38 -4.44
N CYS A 337 -7.49 -11.08 -4.61
CA CYS A 337 -7.66 -10.11 -3.54
C CYS A 337 -8.88 -9.25 -3.83
N ASN A 338 -9.78 -9.09 -2.86
CA ASN A 338 -10.93 -8.20 -3.00
C ASN A 338 -10.55 -6.79 -2.55
N GLN A 339 -10.40 -5.90 -3.51
CA GLN A 339 -10.06 -4.49 -3.28
C GLN A 339 -11.18 -3.53 -3.69
N ASN A 340 -12.41 -4.06 -3.90
CA ASN A 340 -13.59 -3.25 -4.14
C ASN A 340 -13.88 -2.36 -2.93
N PHE A 341 -13.90 -1.04 -3.14
CA PHE A 341 -14.06 -0.05 -2.06
C PHE A 341 -13.09 -0.25 -0.89
N ALA A 342 -11.86 -0.70 -1.15
CA ALA A 342 -10.93 -1.13 -0.11
C ALA A 342 -10.46 -0.01 0.83
N ASP A 343 -10.72 1.25 0.53
CA ASP A 343 -10.53 2.42 1.38
C ASP A 343 -11.82 2.88 2.10
N TYR A 344 -12.87 2.06 2.08
CA TYR A 344 -14.08 2.20 2.88
C TYR A 344 -14.04 1.24 4.09
N PRO A 345 -14.92 1.42 5.09
CA PRO A 345 -15.00 0.50 6.21
C PRO A 345 -15.42 -0.91 5.79
N HIS A 346 -14.62 -1.91 6.16
CA HIS A 346 -14.91 -3.33 5.94
C HIS A 346 -14.94 -4.09 7.26
N ARG A 347 -15.86 -5.03 7.37
CA ARG A 347 -16.00 -5.88 8.56
C ARG A 347 -14.93 -6.98 8.58
N ILE A 348 -14.41 -7.28 9.76
CA ILE A 348 -13.66 -8.52 10.02
C ILE A 348 -14.61 -9.53 10.67
N PRO A 349 -15.07 -10.54 9.95
CA PRO A 349 -16.01 -11.53 10.47
C PRO A 349 -15.37 -12.43 11.54
N ALA A 350 -16.15 -12.75 12.59
CA ALA A 350 -15.77 -13.72 13.62
C ALA A 350 -16.08 -15.15 13.18
N GLY A 351 -15.65 -15.55 11.97
CA GLY A 351 -15.89 -16.87 11.39
C GLY A 351 -15.53 -16.94 9.93
N LYS A 352 -15.89 -18.04 9.25
CA LYS A 352 -15.70 -18.16 7.80
C LYS A 352 -16.59 -17.19 7.04
N PHE A 353 -16.03 -16.58 5.99
CA PHE A 353 -16.74 -15.70 5.07
C PHE A 353 -16.23 -15.88 3.63
N ASP A 354 -17.01 -15.39 2.68
CA ASP A 354 -16.60 -15.32 1.28
C ASP A 354 -15.93 -13.95 1.00
N ALA A 355 -14.63 -13.97 0.84
CA ALA A 355 -13.85 -12.77 0.57
C ALA A 355 -14.25 -12.05 -0.73
N ALA A 356 -14.64 -12.80 -1.77
CA ALA A 356 -15.02 -12.24 -3.06
C ALA A 356 -16.32 -11.42 -3.01
N SER A 357 -17.23 -11.77 -2.10
CA SER A 357 -18.54 -11.11 -1.95
C SER A 357 -18.56 -9.97 -0.94
N GLN A 358 -17.46 -9.73 -0.20
CA GLN A 358 -17.42 -8.69 0.81
C GLN A 358 -17.60 -7.30 0.18
N GLN A 359 -18.51 -6.51 0.77
CA GLN A 359 -18.83 -5.15 0.39
C GLN A 359 -18.48 -4.18 1.52
N PRO A 360 -18.33 -2.87 1.26
CA PRO A 360 -18.17 -1.90 2.33
C PRO A 360 -19.37 -1.92 3.29
N GLU A 361 -19.10 -1.76 4.57
CA GLU A 361 -20.15 -1.77 5.60
C GLU A 361 -21.00 -0.49 5.54
N TRP A 362 -20.37 0.66 5.25
CA TRP A 362 -21.00 1.96 5.14
C TRP A 362 -20.45 2.75 3.96
N MET A 363 -21.28 3.71 3.47
CA MET A 363 -20.92 4.59 2.37
C MET A 363 -20.35 5.92 2.87
N LEU A 364 -19.61 6.61 2.03
CA LEU A 364 -19.00 7.91 2.33
C LEU A 364 -20.04 9.03 2.25
N LEU A 365 -20.27 9.72 3.37
CA LEU A 365 -21.23 10.83 3.50
C LEU A 365 -20.60 12.20 3.23
N SER A 366 -19.27 12.32 3.39
CA SER A 366 -18.57 13.62 3.37
C SER A 366 -18.03 14.04 2.00
N TYR A 367 -18.09 13.20 0.96
CA TYR A 367 -17.51 13.52 -0.35
C TYR A 367 -18.07 14.83 -0.94
N LYS A 368 -17.16 15.80 -1.19
CA LYS A 368 -17.47 17.15 -1.73
C LYS A 368 -18.59 17.88 -0.98
N LYS A 369 -18.82 17.59 0.28
CA LYS A 369 -19.72 18.36 1.13
C LYS A 369 -19.10 19.71 1.50
N PRO A 370 -19.92 20.73 1.83
CA PRO A 370 -19.40 22.03 2.29
C PRO A 370 -18.50 21.88 3.52
N VAL A 371 -17.37 22.58 3.50
CA VAL A 371 -16.38 22.55 4.57
C VAL A 371 -16.06 23.98 5.03
N THR A 372 -15.92 24.17 6.33
CA THR A 372 -15.44 25.41 6.94
C THR A 372 -14.26 25.13 7.85
N ALA A 373 -13.43 26.12 8.07
CA ALA A 373 -12.25 26.02 8.92
C ALA A 373 -12.07 27.27 9.77
N SER A 374 -11.34 27.15 10.90
CA SER A 374 -10.95 28.28 11.75
C SER A 374 -10.05 29.27 11.00
N SER A 375 -9.12 28.75 10.23
CA SER A 375 -8.18 29.48 9.39
C SER A 375 -7.75 28.62 8.19
N THR A 376 -7.07 29.22 7.22
CA THR A 376 -6.56 28.48 6.06
C THR A 376 -5.24 29.09 5.62
N ALA A 377 -4.22 28.25 5.47
CA ALA A 377 -2.92 28.67 4.96
C ALA A 377 -2.99 29.09 3.49
N GLU A 378 -2.04 29.92 3.05
CA GLU A 378 -1.90 30.32 1.67
C GLU A 378 -1.74 29.08 0.76
N ASN A 379 -2.41 29.07 -0.38
CA ASN A 379 -2.44 27.96 -1.35
C ASN A 379 -3.04 26.64 -0.83
N SER A 380 -3.85 26.69 0.22
CA SER A 380 -4.65 25.59 0.72
C SER A 380 -6.15 25.89 0.60
N SER A 381 -6.99 24.87 0.72
CA SER A 381 -8.46 24.99 0.67
C SER A 381 -9.11 23.92 1.54
N PRO A 382 -10.13 24.25 2.34
CA PRO A 382 -10.84 23.27 3.17
C PRO A 382 -11.42 22.10 2.39
N GLU A 383 -11.86 22.31 1.16
CA GLU A 383 -12.46 21.30 0.29
C GLU A 383 -11.48 20.16 -0.09
N LEU A 384 -10.17 20.40 0.04
CA LEU A 384 -9.16 19.36 -0.18
C LEU A 384 -9.24 18.22 0.84
N ALA A 385 -9.85 18.45 2.01
CA ALA A 385 -10.04 17.42 3.03
C ALA A 385 -11.22 16.47 2.75
N VAL A 386 -12.03 16.72 1.72
CA VAL A 386 -13.23 15.92 1.36
C VAL A 386 -13.29 15.55 -0.14
N ASN A 387 -12.16 15.58 -0.82
CA ASN A 387 -12.07 15.36 -2.28
C ASN A 387 -11.68 13.93 -2.67
N GLU A 388 -11.40 13.05 -1.70
CA GLU A 388 -10.95 11.67 -1.90
C GLU A 388 -9.59 11.53 -2.61
N ASP A 389 -8.67 12.45 -2.28
CA ASP A 389 -7.26 12.38 -2.66
C ASP A 389 -6.36 12.59 -1.43
N CYS A 390 -5.74 11.53 -0.90
CA CYS A 390 -4.87 11.61 0.27
C CYS A 390 -3.59 12.42 0.05
N ARG A 391 -3.28 12.80 -1.19
CA ARG A 391 -2.10 13.58 -1.59
C ARG A 391 -2.37 15.06 -1.70
N SER A 392 -3.58 15.49 -1.41
CA SER A 392 -3.98 16.89 -1.26
C SER A 392 -4.55 17.09 0.15
N TRP A 393 -4.41 18.28 0.73
CA TRP A 393 -4.84 18.54 2.10
C TRP A 393 -5.18 20.00 2.35
N TRP A 394 -6.10 20.21 3.29
CA TRP A 394 -6.25 21.50 3.94
C TRP A 394 -5.16 21.67 4.99
N SER A 395 -4.69 22.91 5.16
CA SER A 395 -3.74 23.33 6.19
C SER A 395 -4.27 24.54 6.95
N ALA A 396 -4.24 24.50 8.28
CA ALA A 396 -4.47 25.66 9.11
C ALA A 396 -3.38 26.73 8.85
N ALA A 397 -3.68 28.01 9.11
CA ALA A 397 -2.73 29.11 8.95
C ALA A 397 -1.73 29.20 10.11
N GLY A 398 -2.07 28.68 11.30
CA GLY A 398 -1.26 28.67 12.50
C GLY A 398 -1.06 27.28 13.09
N ALA A 399 -0.05 27.14 13.98
CA ALA A 399 0.23 25.89 14.69
C ALA A 399 -0.33 25.87 16.13
N GLU A 400 -1.00 26.93 16.55
CA GLU A 400 -1.55 27.01 17.90
C GLU A 400 -2.72 26.02 18.09
N PRO A 401 -2.83 25.39 19.25
CA PRO A 401 -3.98 24.55 19.59
C PRO A 401 -5.31 25.29 19.44
N GLY A 402 -6.33 24.59 18.92
CA GLY A 402 -7.66 25.16 18.70
C GLY A 402 -8.02 25.43 17.25
N GLU A 403 -7.11 25.24 16.31
CA GLU A 403 -7.44 25.25 14.88
C GLU A 403 -8.33 24.06 14.54
N TRP A 404 -9.35 24.28 13.69
CA TRP A 404 -10.34 23.25 13.37
C TRP A 404 -10.77 23.25 11.91
N LEU A 405 -11.26 22.07 11.49
CA LEU A 405 -11.95 21.83 10.21
C LEU A 405 -13.31 21.19 10.48
N CYS A 406 -14.36 21.67 9.81
CA CYS A 406 -15.73 21.18 9.99
C CYS A 406 -16.39 20.90 8.64
N VAL A 407 -16.92 19.68 8.44
CA VAL A 407 -17.77 19.32 7.30
C VAL A 407 -19.25 19.40 7.66
N ASP A 408 -20.06 20.01 6.78
CA ASP A 408 -21.53 20.01 6.83
C ASP A 408 -22.07 18.93 5.89
N LEU A 409 -22.61 17.84 6.42
CA LEU A 409 -23.19 16.74 5.64
C LEU A 409 -24.50 17.13 4.92
N GLY A 410 -24.94 18.38 5.07
CA GLY A 410 -26.12 18.96 4.43
C GLY A 410 -27.45 18.65 5.15
N LYS A 411 -27.53 17.53 5.81
CA LYS A 411 -28.65 17.10 6.66
C LYS A 411 -28.16 16.24 7.80
N GLU A 412 -29.02 15.98 8.75
CA GLU A 412 -28.75 14.99 9.80
C GLU A 412 -28.68 13.58 9.19
N ASN A 413 -27.60 12.84 9.48
CA ASN A 413 -27.35 11.50 8.99
C ASN A 413 -27.09 10.52 10.15
N ASP A 414 -27.21 9.22 9.86
CA ASP A 414 -26.76 8.13 10.73
C ASP A 414 -25.27 7.89 10.47
N VAL A 415 -24.41 8.55 11.24
CA VAL A 415 -22.94 8.41 11.14
C VAL A 415 -22.48 7.17 11.89
N ARG A 416 -21.74 6.32 11.24
CA ARG A 416 -21.28 5.01 11.74
C ARG A 416 -19.79 4.95 11.98
N ALA A 417 -19.02 5.68 11.19
CA ALA A 417 -17.59 5.78 11.39
C ALA A 417 -17.03 7.12 10.90
N ILE A 418 -15.92 7.53 11.49
CA ILE A 418 -15.16 8.73 11.08
C ILE A 418 -13.70 8.32 10.94
N GLN A 419 -13.08 8.68 9.79
CA GLN A 419 -11.65 8.55 9.59
C GLN A 419 -11.03 9.94 9.41
N VAL A 420 -9.99 10.23 10.18
CA VAL A 420 -9.22 11.47 10.12
C VAL A 420 -7.83 11.15 9.59
N ASN A 421 -7.53 11.55 8.36
CA ASN A 421 -6.20 11.39 7.77
C ASN A 421 -5.44 12.70 7.83
N MET A 422 -4.33 12.69 8.55
CA MET A 422 -3.43 13.83 8.68
C MET A 422 -2.33 13.77 7.63
N ALA A 423 -1.97 14.92 7.08
CA ALA A 423 -0.84 15.07 6.19
C ALA A 423 0.35 15.67 6.96
N ASP A 424 1.53 15.06 6.77
CA ASP A 424 2.80 15.65 7.17
C ASP A 424 3.38 16.41 5.96
N GLU A 425 3.76 17.66 6.15
CA GLU A 425 4.39 18.46 5.09
C GLU A 425 5.50 19.31 5.63
N LYS A 426 6.67 19.26 4.97
CA LYS A 426 7.82 20.12 5.26
C LYS A 426 8.17 20.16 6.76
N LEU A 427 8.21 18.99 7.39
CA LEU A 427 8.58 18.91 8.80
C LEU A 427 9.99 19.44 9.00
N VAL A 428 10.16 20.32 10.01
CA VAL A 428 11.47 20.78 10.46
C VAL A 428 11.93 19.85 11.57
N VAL A 429 12.95 19.06 11.29
CA VAL A 429 13.49 18.08 12.23
C VAL A 429 14.98 18.26 12.39
N ASP A 430 15.45 18.14 13.62
CA ASP A 430 16.87 18.06 13.92
C ASP A 430 17.37 16.65 13.60
N PHE A 431 18.41 16.57 12.75
CA PHE A 431 18.95 15.29 12.35
C PHE A 431 19.94 14.79 13.42
N PRO A 432 19.65 13.66 14.12
CA PRO A 432 20.51 13.15 15.19
C PRO A 432 21.91 12.76 14.68
N ALA A 433 22.93 13.01 15.51
CA ALA A 433 24.33 12.73 15.18
C ALA A 433 24.66 11.24 15.11
N ASP A 434 23.88 10.40 15.78
CA ASP A 434 24.00 8.94 15.86
C ASP A 434 23.19 8.21 14.75
N SER A 435 22.67 8.96 13.79
CA SER A 435 21.93 8.39 12.66
C SER A 435 22.81 7.50 11.79
N TYR A 436 22.24 6.43 11.27
CA TYR A 436 22.94 5.49 10.40
C TYR A 436 22.73 5.80 8.91
N GLY A 437 23.64 5.33 8.08
CA GLY A 437 23.56 5.50 6.63
C GLY A 437 24.88 5.26 5.90
N ASP A 438 24.86 5.57 4.61
CA ASP A 438 26.06 5.60 3.76
C ASP A 438 26.50 7.05 3.52
N ASP A 439 27.60 7.23 2.77
CA ASP A 439 28.19 8.55 2.48
C ASP A 439 27.24 9.56 1.81
N ARG A 440 26.11 9.09 1.25
CA ARG A 440 25.14 9.91 0.53
C ARG A 440 23.80 10.04 1.23
N LYS A 441 23.40 9.02 1.98
CA LYS A 441 22.11 8.96 2.67
C LYS A 441 22.33 8.66 4.14
N THR A 442 21.71 9.46 4.98
CA THR A 442 21.66 9.21 6.41
C THR A 442 20.21 9.10 6.83
N ARG A 443 19.91 8.11 7.66
CA ARG A 443 18.58 7.81 8.18
C ARG A 443 18.53 7.86 9.67
N HIS A 444 17.37 8.23 10.17
CA HIS A 444 17.02 8.11 11.57
C HIS A 444 15.57 7.65 11.68
N ILE A 445 15.33 6.62 12.49
CA ILE A 445 13.97 6.22 12.88
C ILE A 445 13.69 6.86 14.23
N GLU A 446 12.65 7.68 14.32
CA GLU A 446 12.26 8.30 15.58
C GLU A 446 11.64 7.24 16.50
N THR A 447 12.35 6.88 17.55
CA THR A 447 11.92 5.85 18.51
C THR A 447 11.12 6.44 19.68
N ARG A 448 11.18 7.76 19.89
CA ARG A 448 10.36 8.44 20.90
C ARG A 448 8.94 8.59 20.38
N PRO A 449 7.91 8.31 21.19
CA PRO A 449 6.53 8.52 20.78
C PRO A 449 6.27 9.96 20.35
N GLN A 450 5.69 10.14 19.18
CA GLN A 450 5.27 11.43 18.63
C GLN A 450 3.75 11.54 18.68
N ILE A 451 3.26 12.12 19.77
CA ILE A 451 1.84 12.13 20.11
C ILE A 451 1.11 13.22 19.33
N SER A 452 0.02 12.84 18.66
CA SER A 452 -0.94 13.76 18.07
C SER A 452 -2.08 13.99 19.04
N HIS A 453 -2.37 15.24 19.38
CA HIS A 453 -3.52 15.62 20.19
C HIS A 453 -4.59 16.26 19.31
N TYR A 454 -5.81 15.75 19.33
CA TYR A 454 -6.97 16.36 18.68
C TYR A 454 -8.28 15.81 19.25
N THR A 455 -9.38 16.51 18.95
CA THR A 455 -10.74 16.02 19.24
C THR A 455 -11.52 15.82 17.96
N VAL A 456 -12.46 14.86 18.00
CA VAL A 456 -13.50 14.70 16.99
C VAL A 456 -14.84 15.04 17.65
N GLU A 457 -15.58 15.94 17.06
CA GLU A 457 -16.82 16.47 17.61
C GLU A 457 -17.94 16.38 16.58
N THR A 458 -19.17 16.23 17.04
CA THR A 458 -20.36 16.20 16.19
C THR A 458 -21.44 17.14 16.70
N SER A 459 -22.25 17.64 15.77
CA SER A 459 -23.42 18.48 16.08
C SER A 459 -24.54 18.23 15.09
N VAL A 460 -25.78 18.43 15.51
CA VAL A 460 -26.96 18.42 14.63
C VAL A 460 -27.33 19.82 14.13
N ASN A 461 -26.95 20.87 14.85
CA ASN A 461 -27.36 22.27 14.57
C ASN A 461 -26.17 23.22 14.33
N GLY A 462 -24.92 22.76 14.46
CA GLY A 462 -23.71 23.57 14.31
C GLY A 462 -23.40 24.49 15.51
N ALA A 463 -24.20 24.46 16.56
CA ALA A 463 -24.02 25.27 17.75
C ALA A 463 -23.71 24.42 19.00
N ASP A 464 -24.47 23.35 19.22
CA ASP A 464 -24.28 22.43 20.33
C ASP A 464 -23.42 21.26 19.89
N TRP A 465 -22.22 21.17 20.48
CA TRP A 465 -21.21 20.18 20.10
C TRP A 465 -21.05 19.09 21.15
N THR A 466 -20.92 17.86 20.69
CA THR A 466 -20.61 16.70 21.51
C THR A 466 -19.25 16.16 21.10
N THR A 467 -18.29 16.14 22.01
CA THR A 467 -17.00 15.49 21.80
C THR A 467 -17.21 13.98 21.75
N ARG A 468 -16.80 13.36 20.67
CA ARG A 468 -16.87 11.92 20.44
C ARG A 468 -15.56 11.24 20.79
N GLU A 469 -14.44 11.84 20.35
CA GLU A 469 -13.12 11.34 20.60
C GLU A 469 -12.22 12.44 21.17
N THR A 470 -11.38 12.04 22.12
CA THR A 470 -10.24 12.83 22.60
C THR A 470 -9.00 12.01 22.38
N VAL A 471 -8.20 12.40 21.41
CA VAL A 471 -7.06 11.63 20.92
C VAL A 471 -5.77 12.17 21.51
N ALA A 472 -4.95 11.30 22.08
CA ALA A 472 -3.63 11.58 22.63
C ALA A 472 -2.74 10.35 22.42
N ARG A 473 -2.37 10.06 21.16
CA ARG A 473 -1.57 8.90 20.76
C ARG A 473 -0.82 9.14 19.47
N GLU A 474 0.10 8.27 19.14
CA GLU A 474 0.67 8.24 17.79
C GLU A 474 -0.44 7.88 16.81
N CYS A 475 -0.73 8.78 15.88
CA CYS A 475 -1.83 8.62 14.94
C CYS A 475 -1.61 9.50 13.69
N SER A 476 -1.80 8.90 12.51
CA SER A 476 -1.82 9.63 11.24
C SER A 476 -3.15 9.49 10.49
N ASN A 477 -3.86 8.40 10.74
CA ASN A 477 -5.13 8.06 10.09
C ASN A 477 -6.07 7.40 11.11
N GLY A 478 -6.52 8.18 12.10
CA GLY A 478 -7.42 7.72 13.15
C GLY A 478 -8.75 7.23 12.60
N TYR A 479 -9.18 6.03 12.99
CA TYR A 479 -10.44 5.44 12.59
C TYR A 479 -11.31 5.14 13.82
N TYR A 480 -12.51 5.72 13.86
CA TYR A 480 -13.44 5.67 14.99
C TYR A 480 -14.78 5.11 14.54
N GLU A 481 -15.18 3.97 15.10
CA GLU A 481 -16.43 3.29 14.81
C GLU A 481 -17.47 3.55 15.91
N TYR A 482 -18.70 3.83 15.50
CA TYR A 482 -19.86 4.04 16.36
C TYR A 482 -20.90 2.97 16.05
N ALA A 483 -20.81 1.83 16.73
CA ALA A 483 -21.62 0.63 16.43
C ALA A 483 -23.14 0.90 16.47
N ASP A 484 -23.61 1.71 17.42
CA ASP A 484 -25.02 2.10 17.55
C ASP A 484 -25.41 3.26 16.61
N GLY A 485 -24.43 3.85 15.92
CA GLY A 485 -24.60 5.06 15.13
C GLY A 485 -24.76 6.32 15.97
N ILE A 486 -24.48 7.46 15.38
CA ILE A 486 -24.72 8.78 15.96
C ILE A 486 -25.45 9.67 14.96
N ARG A 487 -26.45 10.41 15.44
CA ARG A 487 -27.13 11.40 14.61
C ARG A 487 -26.29 12.67 14.56
N ALA A 488 -25.85 13.05 13.36
CA ALA A 488 -25.06 14.25 13.16
C ALA A 488 -25.28 14.86 11.76
N ARG A 489 -25.22 16.18 11.69
CA ARG A 489 -25.09 16.93 10.45
C ARG A 489 -23.69 17.50 10.27
N TYR A 490 -23.06 17.89 11.37
CA TYR A 490 -21.73 18.49 11.36
C TYR A 490 -20.73 17.59 12.03
N VAL A 491 -19.56 17.45 11.44
CA VAL A 491 -18.40 16.75 12.02
C VAL A 491 -17.21 17.68 12.01
N ARG A 492 -16.59 17.90 13.16
CA ARG A 492 -15.46 18.80 13.35
C ARG A 492 -14.26 18.07 13.94
N VAL A 493 -13.09 18.38 13.43
CA VAL A 493 -11.79 17.99 14.03
C VAL A 493 -11.13 19.25 14.53
N THR A 494 -10.76 19.28 15.81
CA THR A 494 -10.04 20.38 16.45
C THR A 494 -8.67 19.91 16.88
N GLY A 495 -7.61 20.54 16.38
CA GLY A 495 -6.21 20.21 16.68
C GLY A 495 -5.79 20.72 18.06
N GLY A 496 -5.01 19.89 18.75
CA GLY A 496 -4.20 20.26 19.92
C GLY A 496 -2.72 20.37 19.53
N GLU A 497 -1.84 19.91 20.41
CA GLU A 497 -0.41 19.81 20.11
C GLU A 497 -0.16 18.68 19.11
N LEU A 498 0.61 18.97 18.07
CA LEU A 498 0.97 18.01 17.02
C LEU A 498 2.48 17.77 17.00
N PRO A 499 2.94 16.59 16.51
CA PRO A 499 4.36 16.26 16.41
C PRO A 499 5.17 17.38 15.73
N TYR A 500 6.33 17.70 16.29
CA TYR A 500 7.25 18.73 15.79
C TYR A 500 6.65 20.15 15.67
N GLY A 501 5.55 20.45 16.39
CA GLY A 501 4.89 21.75 16.31
C GLY A 501 4.32 22.09 14.93
N GLN A 502 3.97 21.06 14.14
CA GLN A 502 3.43 21.27 12.80
C GLN A 502 2.02 21.85 12.81
N LEU A 503 1.62 22.43 11.69
CA LEU A 503 0.26 22.90 11.45
C LEU A 503 -0.73 21.71 11.46
N LEU A 504 -1.97 21.97 11.84
CA LEU A 504 -3.05 21.00 11.58
C LEU A 504 -3.28 20.91 10.08
N ARG A 505 -3.02 19.71 9.51
CA ARG A 505 -3.24 19.40 8.10
C ARG A 505 -4.07 18.15 7.97
N ILE A 506 -5.16 18.24 7.22
CA ILE A 506 -6.10 17.13 7.03
C ILE A 506 -6.23 16.85 5.53
N SER A 507 -5.78 15.67 5.11
CA SER A 507 -5.96 15.14 3.76
C SER A 507 -7.26 14.37 3.57
N GLY A 508 -7.92 13.95 4.67
CA GLY A 508 -9.19 13.28 4.61
C GLY A 508 -9.96 13.39 5.92
N LEU A 509 -11.08 14.12 5.92
CA LEU A 509 -12.11 14.03 6.93
C LEU A 509 -13.25 13.20 6.35
N ARG A 510 -13.15 11.89 6.52
CA ARG A 510 -14.00 10.91 5.89
C ARG A 510 -15.06 10.43 6.89
N VAL A 511 -16.32 10.74 6.61
CA VAL A 511 -17.46 10.40 7.44
C VAL A 511 -18.27 9.32 6.74
N PHE A 512 -18.45 8.18 7.38
CA PHE A 512 -19.15 7.02 6.83
C PHE A 512 -20.46 6.77 7.58
N GLY A 513 -21.45 6.27 6.85
CA GLY A 513 -22.74 5.92 7.43
C GLY A 513 -23.74 5.45 6.38
N ASN A 514 -25.01 5.53 6.76
CA ASN A 514 -26.13 5.14 5.91
C ASN A 514 -26.86 6.40 5.42
N GLY A 515 -26.78 6.66 4.12
CA GLY A 515 -27.59 7.70 3.49
C GLY A 515 -29.06 7.27 3.37
N GLU A 516 -29.96 8.25 3.41
CA GLU A 516 -31.41 8.04 3.38
C GLU A 516 -32.04 8.47 2.03
N GLY A 517 -31.30 8.40 0.95
CA GLY A 517 -31.73 8.81 -0.38
C GLY A 517 -31.78 7.68 -1.38
N ALA A 518 -31.95 8.03 -2.64
CA ALA A 518 -31.91 7.08 -3.75
C ALA A 518 -30.46 6.72 -4.13
N LYS A 519 -30.23 5.43 -4.37
CA LYS A 519 -29.00 4.98 -5.06
C LYS A 519 -28.93 5.57 -6.45
N PRO A 520 -27.73 5.67 -7.06
CA PRO A 520 -27.61 6.12 -8.46
C PRO A 520 -28.23 5.08 -9.42
N ALA A 521 -28.56 5.54 -10.62
CA ALA A 521 -28.99 4.64 -11.70
C ALA A 521 -27.85 3.69 -12.10
N GLN A 522 -28.18 2.57 -12.75
CA GLN A 522 -27.17 1.67 -13.30
C GLN A 522 -26.36 2.36 -14.41
N ALA A 523 -25.03 2.22 -14.38
CA ALA A 523 -24.17 2.78 -15.39
C ALA A 523 -24.35 2.08 -16.75
N GLU A 524 -24.53 2.87 -17.81
CA GLU A 524 -24.47 2.43 -19.20
C GLU A 524 -23.03 2.58 -19.68
N ALA A 525 -22.26 1.50 -19.64
CA ALA A 525 -20.83 1.50 -19.90
C ALA A 525 -20.49 0.72 -21.18
N ALA A 526 -19.42 1.15 -21.83
CA ALA A 526 -18.79 0.49 -22.96
C ALA A 526 -17.25 0.61 -22.84
N GLY A 527 -16.51 -0.23 -23.55
CA GLY A 527 -15.07 -0.16 -23.54
C GLY A 527 -14.44 -0.95 -24.68
N ALA A 528 -13.28 -0.46 -25.10
CA ALA A 528 -12.47 -1.12 -26.12
C ALA A 528 -10.98 -0.97 -25.81
N ARG A 529 -10.17 -1.90 -26.30
CA ARG A 529 -8.72 -1.78 -26.24
C ARG A 529 -8.26 -0.58 -27.06
N VAL A 530 -7.32 0.17 -26.52
CA VAL A 530 -6.59 1.24 -27.21
C VAL A 530 -5.36 0.64 -27.88
N ASP A 531 -4.72 -0.29 -27.18
CA ASP A 531 -3.58 -1.09 -27.65
C ASP A 531 -3.52 -2.45 -26.93
N ALA A 532 -2.38 -3.14 -27.02
CA ALA A 532 -2.20 -4.45 -26.41
C ALA A 532 -2.29 -4.45 -24.87
N LEU A 533 -2.03 -3.32 -24.20
CA LEU A 533 -1.92 -3.19 -22.74
C LEU A 533 -2.94 -2.25 -22.12
N ASP A 534 -3.60 -1.42 -22.94
CA ASP A 534 -4.52 -0.37 -22.50
C ASP A 534 -5.93 -0.58 -23.05
N ALA A 535 -6.93 -0.21 -22.26
CA ALA A 535 -8.32 -0.13 -22.68
C ALA A 535 -8.99 1.12 -22.13
N LYS A 536 -9.77 1.79 -22.96
CA LYS A 536 -10.60 2.91 -22.54
C LYS A 536 -12.00 2.42 -22.22
N ILE A 537 -12.44 2.70 -21.00
CA ILE A 537 -13.80 2.42 -20.51
C ILE A 537 -14.50 3.75 -20.34
N THR A 538 -15.72 3.89 -20.87
CA THR A 538 -16.55 5.09 -20.79
C THR A 538 -17.95 4.72 -20.33
N TRP A 539 -18.61 5.65 -19.70
CA TRP A 539 -20.01 5.50 -19.28
C TRP A 539 -20.74 6.84 -19.36
N LYS A 540 -22.06 6.75 -19.39
CA LYS A 540 -22.89 7.94 -19.40
C LYS A 540 -22.95 8.54 -18.00
N HIS A 541 -22.76 9.85 -17.90
CA HIS A 541 -22.83 10.58 -16.63
C HIS A 541 -24.15 10.32 -15.89
N ILE A 542 -24.05 10.12 -14.57
CA ILE A 542 -25.18 9.92 -13.66
C ILE A 542 -25.13 11.04 -12.61
N GLU A 543 -26.09 11.95 -12.67
CA GLU A 543 -26.09 13.21 -11.90
C GLU A 543 -25.96 13.01 -10.37
N ASN A 544 -26.56 11.95 -9.81
CA ASN A 544 -26.48 11.67 -8.37
C ASN A 544 -25.42 10.62 -7.98
N ALA A 545 -24.53 10.25 -8.90
CA ALA A 545 -23.38 9.40 -8.56
C ALA A 545 -22.26 10.23 -7.94
N GLN A 546 -21.65 9.75 -6.86
CA GLN A 546 -20.40 10.27 -6.32
C GLN A 546 -19.19 9.73 -7.09
N GLY A 547 -19.31 8.54 -7.63
CA GLY A 547 -18.27 7.88 -8.38
C GLY A 547 -18.69 6.52 -8.93
N TYR A 548 -17.70 5.84 -9.49
CA TYR A 548 -17.86 4.55 -10.16
C TYR A 548 -16.76 3.58 -9.73
N ASN A 549 -17.13 2.32 -9.53
CA ASN A 549 -16.17 1.26 -9.28
C ASN A 549 -16.08 0.38 -10.54
N VAL A 550 -15.00 0.50 -11.27
CA VAL A 550 -14.75 -0.26 -12.50
C VAL A 550 -14.10 -1.57 -12.12
N ARG A 551 -14.88 -2.66 -12.09
CA ARG A 551 -14.38 -4.01 -11.85
C ARG A 551 -14.02 -4.68 -13.18
N TYR A 552 -12.90 -5.37 -13.21
CA TYR A 552 -12.47 -6.08 -14.41
C TYR A 552 -11.70 -7.37 -14.09
N GLY A 553 -11.61 -8.25 -15.06
CA GLY A 553 -10.92 -9.51 -14.90
C GLY A 553 -11.05 -10.40 -16.12
N VAL A 554 -10.54 -11.64 -16.02
CA VAL A 554 -10.33 -12.54 -17.16
C VAL A 554 -11.53 -13.41 -17.51
N ALA A 555 -12.58 -13.37 -16.70
CA ALA A 555 -13.84 -14.06 -16.95
C ALA A 555 -15.00 -13.30 -16.30
N PRO A 556 -16.28 -13.51 -16.73
CA PRO A 556 -17.43 -12.81 -16.15
C PRO A 556 -17.62 -13.03 -14.65
N ASP A 557 -17.20 -14.18 -14.12
CA ASP A 557 -17.23 -14.56 -12.71
C ASP A 557 -15.90 -14.33 -11.98
N LYS A 558 -14.90 -13.70 -12.64
CA LYS A 558 -13.56 -13.42 -12.10
C LYS A 558 -13.15 -11.96 -12.30
N LEU A 559 -14.02 -11.04 -11.89
CA LEU A 559 -13.77 -9.60 -11.90
C LEU A 559 -13.03 -9.20 -10.60
N TYR A 560 -11.83 -9.72 -10.40
CA TYR A 560 -11.08 -9.57 -9.14
C TYR A 560 -10.33 -8.25 -9.02
N LEU A 561 -10.16 -7.51 -10.11
CA LEU A 561 -9.50 -6.21 -10.12
C LEU A 561 -10.54 -5.09 -10.09
N SER A 562 -10.19 -3.98 -9.47
CA SER A 562 -11.06 -2.81 -9.42
C SER A 562 -10.28 -1.50 -9.54
N TRP A 563 -10.95 -0.49 -10.11
CA TRP A 563 -10.47 0.87 -10.18
C TRP A 563 -11.59 1.81 -9.74
N LEU A 564 -11.43 2.39 -8.55
CA LEU A 564 -12.40 3.33 -8.01
C LEU A 564 -12.15 4.72 -8.60
N VAL A 565 -13.17 5.30 -9.23
CA VAL A 565 -13.09 6.56 -9.99
C VAL A 565 -14.07 7.58 -9.41
N TYR A 566 -13.56 8.76 -9.09
CA TYR A 566 -14.37 9.91 -8.67
C TYR A 566 -14.37 11.00 -9.75
N ALA A 567 -15.51 11.70 -9.88
CA ALA A 567 -15.66 12.88 -10.72
C ALA A 567 -15.19 12.75 -12.19
N ALA A 568 -15.32 11.56 -12.76
CA ALA A 568 -15.03 11.30 -14.17
C ALA A 568 -16.04 10.30 -14.74
N ASP A 569 -16.22 10.34 -16.06
CA ASP A 569 -17.12 9.47 -16.82
C ASP A 569 -16.34 8.49 -17.73
N GLU A 570 -15.03 8.37 -17.48
CA GLU A 570 -14.14 7.46 -18.19
C GLU A 570 -12.92 7.08 -17.34
N VAL A 571 -12.29 5.97 -17.69
CA VAL A 571 -10.98 5.55 -17.17
C VAL A 571 -10.23 4.78 -18.24
N THR A 572 -8.91 4.93 -18.27
CA THR A 572 -8.04 4.05 -19.05
C THR A 572 -7.47 2.97 -18.12
N LEU A 573 -7.86 1.73 -18.36
CA LEU A 573 -7.26 0.57 -17.71
C LEU A 573 -5.92 0.30 -18.39
N SER A 574 -4.83 0.68 -17.77
CA SER A 574 -3.47 0.60 -18.34
C SER A 574 -2.64 -0.58 -17.80
N THR A 575 -3.28 -1.49 -17.10
CA THR A 575 -2.64 -2.61 -16.39
C THR A 575 -2.96 -3.97 -17.02
N LEU A 576 -3.42 -3.99 -18.28
CA LEU A 576 -3.85 -5.21 -18.95
C LEU A 576 -2.66 -6.04 -19.46
N THR A 577 -2.91 -7.32 -19.63
CA THR A 577 -1.95 -8.26 -20.26
C THR A 577 -2.21 -8.36 -21.76
N ALA A 578 -1.16 -8.34 -22.57
CA ALA A 578 -1.25 -8.50 -24.01
C ALA A 578 -1.84 -9.87 -24.39
N GLY A 579 -2.78 -9.87 -25.35
CA GLY A 579 -3.42 -11.10 -25.83
C GLY A 579 -4.40 -11.76 -24.85
N GLN A 580 -4.61 -11.20 -23.66
CA GLN A 580 -5.56 -11.70 -22.67
C GLN A 580 -6.94 -11.09 -22.90
N GLU A 581 -8.00 -11.91 -22.88
CA GLU A 581 -9.39 -11.44 -22.86
C GLU A 581 -9.74 -10.85 -21.50
N TYR A 582 -10.56 -9.79 -21.52
CA TYR A 582 -11.07 -9.15 -20.30
C TYR A 582 -12.58 -8.91 -20.36
N TYR A 583 -13.18 -8.94 -19.18
CA TYR A 583 -14.56 -8.57 -18.90
C TYR A 583 -14.57 -7.39 -17.94
N VAL A 584 -15.51 -6.49 -18.10
CA VAL A 584 -15.61 -5.23 -17.34
C VAL A 584 -17.04 -5.04 -16.84
N CYS A 585 -17.16 -4.47 -15.66
CA CYS A 585 -18.41 -4.05 -15.03
C CYS A 585 -18.19 -2.69 -14.37
N VAL A 586 -19.09 -1.74 -14.59
CA VAL A 586 -19.02 -0.40 -13.98
C VAL A 586 -20.18 -0.24 -13.01
N ASP A 587 -19.88 -0.32 -11.71
CA ASP A 587 -20.85 -0.07 -10.65
C ASP A 587 -20.88 1.43 -10.35
N SER A 588 -22.06 2.03 -10.28
CA SER A 588 -22.23 3.42 -9.82
C SER A 588 -22.52 3.45 -8.32
N PHE A 589 -22.06 4.48 -7.62
CA PHE A 589 -22.31 4.60 -6.18
C PHE A 589 -22.50 6.03 -5.72
N ASN A 590 -23.16 6.19 -4.58
CA ASN A 590 -23.26 7.42 -3.81
C ASN A 590 -23.40 7.11 -2.30
N GLU A 591 -23.66 8.14 -1.50
CA GLU A 591 -23.86 8.02 -0.04
C GLU A 591 -25.01 7.08 0.37
N ASN A 592 -25.90 6.71 -0.57
CA ASN A 592 -27.07 5.85 -0.31
C ASN A 592 -26.84 4.39 -0.75
N GLY A 593 -25.69 4.10 -1.35
CA GLY A 593 -25.29 2.74 -1.70
C GLY A 593 -24.77 2.57 -3.13
N ILE A 594 -24.60 1.31 -3.51
CA ILE A 594 -24.02 0.86 -4.76
C ILE A 594 -25.11 0.31 -5.66
N THR A 595 -25.08 0.65 -6.95
CA THR A 595 -25.90 0.05 -8.01
C THR A 595 -24.98 -0.73 -8.95
N PRO A 596 -25.06 -2.08 -8.97
CA PRO A 596 -24.22 -2.90 -9.83
C PRO A 596 -24.46 -2.63 -11.31
N GLY A 597 -23.36 -2.59 -12.08
CA GLY A 597 -23.40 -2.48 -13.54
C GLY A 597 -23.74 -3.80 -14.23
N LYS A 598 -23.70 -3.78 -15.55
CA LYS A 598 -23.74 -4.99 -16.39
C LYS A 598 -22.33 -5.37 -16.81
N THR A 599 -22.01 -6.66 -16.68
CA THR A 599 -20.74 -7.18 -17.19
C THR A 599 -20.79 -7.28 -18.71
N PHE A 600 -19.75 -6.80 -19.36
CA PHE A 600 -19.56 -6.93 -20.81
C PHE A 600 -18.14 -7.40 -21.12
N LYS A 601 -17.95 -8.04 -22.27
CA LYS A 601 -16.64 -8.39 -22.79
C LYS A 601 -15.99 -7.16 -23.40
N LEU A 602 -14.72 -6.92 -23.08
CA LEU A 602 -13.95 -5.84 -23.68
C LEU A 602 -13.69 -6.17 -25.15
N GLU A 603 -14.02 -5.24 -26.03
CA GLU A 603 -13.75 -5.37 -27.47
C GLU A 603 -12.23 -5.21 -27.72
N GLY A 604 -11.67 -6.08 -28.55
CA GLY A 604 -10.24 -6.19 -28.80
C GLY A 604 -9.79 -5.57 -30.09
#